data_51477a02289b98d5456364cdc48a3456
#
_entry.id   51477a02289b98d5456364cdc48a3456
#
_cell.length_a   1.000
_cell.length_b   1.000
_cell.length_c   1.000
_cell.angle_alpha   90.00
_cell.angle_beta   90.00
_cell.angle_gamma   90.00
#
_symmetry.space_group_name_H-M   'P 1'
#
loop_
_entity.id
_entity.type
_entity.pdbx_description
1 polymer ?
#
loop_
_entity_poly.entity_id
_entity_poly.type
_entity_poly.pdbx_seq_one_letter_code
_entity_poly.pdbx_strand_id
1 'polypeptide(L)'
;MSRCLLLLLLLAPALTQAEPSGFPLLTVTDTGDGQEYSATLQILVLMTLIGFIPAALMMLTSFTRIIIVLAILRQAIGLQQSPPTQVLIGIALALTLLIMSPIFGKIYNQAVTPYMNEEMTMMQTLKTASEPLRTFMLNQTRETDLSLFMRIGNEEGVPPEQVSFSILVPSFVTSELKTAFQIGFIIYIPFLVIDLVVASVLMAMGMIMLSPQMISLPFKLMLFVLVDGWVLTMGTLASSFG
;
A
#
# COMPACT_ATOMS: atom_id res chain seq x y z
N MET A 1 -44.59 61.46 -14.65
CA MET A 1 -44.53 60.10 -14.09
C MET A 1 -44.34 59.00 -15.15
N SER A 2 -44.47 59.24 -16.43
CA SER A 2 -44.33 58.20 -17.50
C SER A 2 -42.92 57.93 -18.01
N ARG A 3 -41.94 58.79 -17.74
CA ARG A 3 -40.57 58.64 -18.22
C ARG A 3 -39.66 57.77 -17.29
N CYS A 4 -40.02 57.63 -16.00
CA CYS A 4 -39.31 56.77 -15.07
C CYS A 4 -39.69 55.27 -15.21
N LEU A 5 -40.90 54.99 -15.70
CA LEU A 5 -41.34 53.61 -15.91
C LEU A 5 -40.69 52.95 -17.12
N LEU A 6 -40.32 53.73 -18.16
CA LEU A 6 -39.61 53.23 -19.33
C LEU A 6 -38.14 52.92 -19.07
N LEU A 7 -37.49 53.56 -18.10
CA LEU A 7 -36.10 53.26 -17.69
C LEU A 7 -36.01 52.05 -16.81
N LEU A 8 -37.07 51.67 -16.08
CA LEU A 8 -37.13 50.46 -15.27
C LEU A 8 -37.35 49.18 -16.11
N LEU A 9 -37.93 49.33 -17.30
CA LEU A 9 -38.13 48.18 -18.22
C LEU A 9 -36.85 47.84 -19.02
N LEU A 10 -35.88 48.74 -19.11
CA LEU A 10 -34.59 48.53 -19.76
C LEU A 10 -33.52 47.88 -18.84
N LEU A 11 -33.84 47.74 -17.54
CA LEU A 11 -32.98 47.09 -16.53
C LEU A 11 -33.46 45.68 -16.15
N ALA A 12 -34.34 45.06 -16.98
CA ALA A 12 -34.61 43.63 -16.83
C ALA A 12 -33.30 42.87 -17.13
N PRO A 13 -32.70 42.17 -16.15
CA PRO A 13 -31.55 41.35 -16.47
C PRO A 13 -32.00 40.33 -17.51
N ALA A 14 -31.33 40.30 -18.63
CA ALA A 14 -31.43 39.22 -19.57
C ALA A 14 -31.11 37.95 -18.75
N LEU A 15 -32.15 37.17 -18.44
CA LEU A 15 -31.99 35.80 -17.96
C LEU A 15 -31.30 35.04 -19.10
N THR A 16 -29.98 35.16 -19.17
CA THR A 16 -29.18 34.21 -19.90
C THR A 16 -29.47 32.89 -19.26
N GLN A 17 -30.26 32.08 -19.92
CA GLN A 17 -30.31 30.63 -19.68
C GLN A 17 -28.89 30.16 -19.95
N ALA A 18 -28.05 30.15 -18.90
CA ALA A 18 -26.88 29.33 -18.88
C ALA A 18 -27.42 27.91 -18.88
N GLU A 19 -27.46 27.30 -20.05
CA GLU A 19 -27.60 25.82 -20.10
C GLU A 19 -26.50 25.28 -19.21
N PRO A 20 -26.83 24.40 -18.23
CA PRO A 20 -25.79 23.73 -17.48
C PRO A 20 -25.01 22.95 -18.53
N SER A 21 -23.80 23.40 -18.85
CA SER A 21 -22.81 22.64 -19.58
C SER A 21 -22.40 21.48 -18.68
N GLY A 22 -23.33 20.56 -18.46
CA GLY A 22 -23.07 19.25 -17.90
C GLY A 22 -22.09 18.61 -18.85
N PHE A 23 -20.88 18.30 -18.37
CA PHE A 23 -19.98 17.42 -19.09
C PHE A 23 -20.78 16.17 -19.46
N PRO A 24 -20.93 15.82 -20.74
CA PRO A 24 -21.64 14.63 -21.13
C PRO A 24 -20.84 13.42 -20.66
N LEU A 25 -21.21 12.90 -19.49
CA LEU A 25 -20.54 11.73 -18.87
C LEU A 25 -20.76 10.46 -19.70
N LEU A 26 -21.73 10.45 -20.61
CA LEU A 26 -22.06 9.31 -21.45
C LEU A 26 -22.64 9.84 -22.78
N THR A 27 -21.84 9.95 -23.82
CA THR A 27 -22.36 9.93 -25.20
C THR A 27 -22.04 8.55 -25.77
N VAL A 28 -23.05 7.70 -25.85
CA VAL A 28 -23.01 6.46 -26.63
C VAL A 28 -23.38 6.84 -28.05
N THR A 29 -22.41 6.91 -28.92
CA THR A 29 -22.68 7.01 -30.38
C THR A 29 -22.74 5.59 -30.91
N ASP A 30 -23.93 5.16 -31.25
CA ASP A 30 -24.20 3.86 -31.89
C ASP A 30 -23.72 3.95 -33.34
N THR A 31 -22.47 3.63 -33.58
CA THR A 31 -21.91 3.48 -34.93
C THR A 31 -21.89 1.99 -35.21
N GLY A 32 -22.78 1.47 -36.02
CA GLY A 32 -23.15 0.09 -36.36
C GLY A 32 -22.08 -1.01 -36.41
N ASP A 33 -20.93 -0.86 -35.78
CA ASP A 33 -19.83 -1.85 -35.74
C ASP A 33 -19.03 -1.82 -34.43
N GLY A 34 -19.72 -1.73 -33.30
CA GLY A 34 -19.10 -1.75 -31.97
C GLY A 34 -19.34 -0.47 -31.17
N GLN A 35 -19.60 -0.61 -29.88
CA GLN A 35 -19.81 0.50 -28.96
C GLN A 35 -18.50 1.28 -28.77
N GLU A 36 -18.36 2.40 -29.43
CA GLU A 36 -17.30 3.37 -29.10
C GLU A 36 -17.69 4.07 -27.79
N TYR A 37 -17.04 3.69 -26.72
CA TYR A 37 -17.12 4.42 -25.45
C TYR A 37 -16.59 5.83 -25.64
N SER A 38 -17.33 6.84 -25.20
CA SER A 38 -16.91 8.24 -25.32
C SER A 38 -15.52 8.44 -24.67
N ALA A 39 -14.70 9.32 -25.26
CA ALA A 39 -13.37 9.66 -24.73
C ALA A 39 -13.41 10.01 -23.24
N THR A 40 -14.52 10.58 -22.77
CA THR A 40 -14.76 10.91 -21.35
C THR A 40 -14.81 9.67 -20.47
N LEU A 41 -15.45 8.57 -20.90
CA LEU A 41 -15.48 7.32 -20.15
C LEU A 41 -14.08 6.69 -20.08
N GLN A 42 -13.34 6.72 -21.19
CA GLN A 42 -11.95 6.21 -21.23
C GLN A 42 -11.04 6.99 -20.26
N ILE A 43 -11.15 8.31 -20.23
CA ILE A 43 -10.40 9.16 -19.30
C ILE A 43 -10.82 8.88 -17.85
N LEU A 44 -12.11 8.72 -17.57
CA LEU A 44 -12.60 8.39 -16.22
C LEU A 44 -12.05 7.04 -15.74
N VAL A 45 -12.09 6.02 -16.58
CA VAL A 45 -11.53 4.69 -16.27
C VAL A 45 -10.03 4.79 -16.04
N LEU A 46 -9.31 5.52 -16.91
CA LEU A 46 -7.86 5.72 -16.77
C LEU A 46 -7.51 6.43 -15.45
N MET A 47 -8.20 7.51 -15.11
CA MET A 47 -7.99 8.23 -13.84
C MET A 47 -8.28 7.35 -12.62
N THR A 48 -9.36 6.55 -12.71
CA THR A 48 -9.70 5.60 -11.64
C THR A 48 -8.61 4.54 -11.49
N LEU A 49 -8.11 3.97 -12.58
CA LEU A 49 -7.03 2.99 -12.56
C LEU A 49 -5.73 3.57 -11.99
N ILE A 50 -5.37 4.81 -12.38
CA ILE A 50 -4.20 5.51 -11.82
C ILE A 50 -4.35 5.71 -10.31
N GLY A 51 -5.56 6.02 -9.83
CA GLY A 51 -5.86 6.15 -8.40
C GLY A 51 -5.69 4.85 -7.61
N PHE A 52 -5.82 3.68 -8.24
CA PHE A 52 -5.60 2.38 -7.61
C PHE A 52 -4.12 1.94 -7.55
N ILE A 53 -3.23 2.56 -8.33
CA ILE A 53 -1.80 2.17 -8.37
C ILE A 53 -1.15 2.18 -6.98
N PRO A 54 -1.31 3.21 -6.12
CA PRO A 54 -0.70 3.20 -4.79
C PRO A 54 -1.21 2.05 -3.91
N ALA A 55 -2.51 1.75 -3.95
CA ALA A 55 -3.09 0.64 -3.21
C ALA A 55 -2.57 -0.72 -3.72
N ALA A 56 -2.48 -0.89 -5.03
CA ALA A 56 -1.92 -2.10 -5.64
C ALA A 56 -0.45 -2.29 -5.27
N LEU A 57 0.37 -1.23 -5.32
CA LEU A 57 1.77 -1.30 -4.89
C LEU A 57 1.91 -1.73 -3.42
N MET A 58 1.06 -1.20 -2.54
CA MET A 58 1.06 -1.61 -1.14
C MET A 58 0.66 -3.08 -0.95
N MET A 59 -0.34 -3.56 -1.70
CA MET A 59 -0.92 -4.89 -1.50
C MET A 59 -0.17 -6.02 -2.23
N LEU A 60 0.56 -5.72 -3.31
CA LEU A 60 1.18 -6.73 -4.18
C LEU A 60 2.70 -6.82 -4.03
N THR A 61 3.30 -6.03 -3.13
CA THR A 61 4.75 -5.94 -2.96
C THR A 61 5.16 -6.17 -1.50
N SER A 62 6.47 -6.16 -1.24
CA SER A 62 7.05 -6.23 0.10
C SER A 62 6.73 -5.04 1.01
N PHE A 63 6.10 -3.98 0.49
CA PHE A 63 5.85 -2.73 1.21
C PHE A 63 5.09 -2.93 2.53
N THR A 64 4.04 -3.74 2.52
CA THR A 64 3.17 -3.96 3.69
C THR A 64 3.95 -4.50 4.88
N ARG A 65 4.79 -5.53 4.69
CA ARG A 65 5.62 -6.09 5.77
C ARG A 65 6.58 -5.04 6.32
N ILE A 66 7.27 -4.33 5.43
CA ILE A 66 8.30 -3.37 5.80
C ILE A 66 7.71 -2.22 6.62
N ILE A 67 6.64 -1.59 6.14
CA ILE A 67 6.06 -0.42 6.83
C ILE A 67 5.51 -0.78 8.20
N ILE A 68 4.92 -1.97 8.36
CA ILE A 68 4.38 -2.44 9.65
C ILE A 68 5.52 -2.70 10.64
N VAL A 69 6.59 -3.38 10.22
CA VAL A 69 7.75 -3.64 11.10
C VAL A 69 8.41 -2.33 11.52
N LEU A 70 8.58 -1.37 10.61
CA LEU A 70 9.12 -0.05 10.95
C LEU A 70 8.22 0.74 11.91
N ALA A 71 6.89 0.62 11.75
CA ALA A 71 5.95 1.24 12.67
C ALA A 71 6.02 0.61 14.07
N ILE A 72 6.14 -0.72 14.16
CA ILE A 72 6.32 -1.43 15.44
C ILE A 72 7.66 -1.07 16.07
N LEU A 73 8.75 -1.00 15.30
CA LEU A 73 10.07 -0.57 15.78
C LEU A 73 10.01 0.82 16.41
N ARG A 74 9.40 1.80 15.73
CA ARG A 74 9.20 3.16 16.27
C ARG A 74 8.47 3.12 17.61
N GLN A 75 7.41 2.32 17.70
CA GLN A 75 6.65 2.16 18.93
C GLN A 75 7.45 1.46 20.04
N ALA A 76 8.26 0.44 19.69
CA ALA A 76 9.09 -0.31 20.63
C ALA A 76 10.13 0.59 21.32
N ILE A 77 10.78 1.48 20.56
CA ILE A 77 11.74 2.44 21.09
C ILE A 77 11.06 3.46 22.02
N GLY A 78 9.74 3.67 21.90
CA GLY A 78 8.98 4.63 22.70
C GLY A 78 8.86 6.02 22.07
N LEU A 79 9.26 6.17 20.81
CA LEU A 79 9.20 7.42 20.08
C LEU A 79 7.83 7.52 19.37
N GLN A 80 6.87 8.29 19.94
CA GLN A 80 5.51 8.37 19.38
C GLN A 80 5.43 9.07 18.03
N GLN A 81 6.31 10.05 17.76
CA GLN A 81 6.25 10.90 16.57
C GLN A 81 7.56 10.97 15.76
N SER A 82 8.65 10.40 16.24
CA SER A 82 9.97 10.43 15.56
C SER A 82 10.47 9.01 15.29
N PRO A 83 10.93 8.70 14.07
CA PRO A 83 10.87 9.53 12.86
C PRO A 83 9.42 9.74 12.36
N PRO A 84 9.14 10.85 11.64
CA PRO A 84 7.83 11.10 11.04
C PRO A 84 7.38 9.98 10.11
N THR A 85 6.08 9.76 10.01
CA THR A 85 5.50 8.67 9.19
C THR A 85 5.93 8.76 7.73
N GLN A 86 6.10 9.97 7.19
CA GLN A 86 6.58 10.19 5.83
C GLN A 86 8.00 9.63 5.61
N VAL A 87 8.89 9.76 6.62
CA VAL A 87 10.25 9.20 6.55
C VAL A 87 10.19 7.67 6.56
N LEU A 88 9.34 7.06 7.40
CA LEU A 88 9.14 5.60 7.41
C LEU A 88 8.59 5.09 6.07
N ILE A 89 7.63 5.80 5.48
CA ILE A 89 7.10 5.48 4.15
C ILE A 89 8.21 5.57 3.10
N GLY A 90 9.03 6.62 3.14
CA GLY A 90 10.17 6.79 2.22
C GLY A 90 11.17 5.64 2.30
N ILE A 91 11.54 5.24 3.52
CA ILE A 91 12.42 4.09 3.75
C ILE A 91 11.76 2.79 3.26
N ALA A 92 10.49 2.58 3.59
CA ALA A 92 9.76 1.39 3.17
C ALA A 92 9.67 1.29 1.64
N LEU A 93 9.42 2.39 0.94
CA LEU A 93 9.43 2.44 -0.52
C LEU A 93 10.81 2.14 -1.10
N ALA A 94 11.87 2.74 -0.55
CA ALA A 94 13.24 2.49 -1.02
C ALA A 94 13.64 1.02 -0.89
N LEU A 95 13.35 0.40 0.27
CA LEU A 95 13.57 -1.04 0.48
C LEU A 95 12.70 -1.90 -0.44
N THR A 96 11.42 -1.52 -0.62
CA THR A 96 10.53 -2.23 -1.53
C THR A 96 11.07 -2.24 -2.95
N LEU A 97 11.53 -1.10 -3.47
CA LEU A 97 12.14 -1.00 -4.79
C LEU A 97 13.39 -1.89 -4.90
N LEU A 98 14.22 -1.92 -3.87
CA LEU A 98 15.40 -2.77 -3.84
C LEU A 98 15.05 -4.26 -3.88
N ILE A 99 14.12 -4.72 -3.03
CA ILE A 99 13.70 -6.11 -2.92
C ILE A 99 12.95 -6.56 -4.17
N MET A 100 12.08 -5.70 -4.73
CA MET A 100 11.27 -6.00 -5.91
C MET A 100 12.03 -5.79 -7.23
N SER A 101 13.23 -5.22 -7.22
CA SER A 101 14.04 -4.95 -8.42
C SER A 101 14.16 -6.15 -9.37
N PRO A 102 14.48 -7.38 -8.92
CA PRO A 102 14.57 -8.54 -9.82
C PRO A 102 13.20 -8.90 -10.44
N ILE A 103 12.10 -8.66 -9.73
CA ILE A 103 10.74 -8.94 -10.21
C ILE A 103 10.35 -7.90 -11.26
N PHE A 104 10.59 -6.62 -10.99
CA PHE A 104 10.36 -5.54 -11.95
C PHE A 104 11.23 -5.69 -13.21
N GLY A 105 12.47 -6.16 -13.06
CA GLY A 105 13.34 -6.48 -14.19
C GLY A 105 12.77 -7.59 -15.07
N LYS A 106 12.19 -8.66 -14.48
CA LYS A 106 11.50 -9.71 -15.23
C LYS A 106 10.27 -9.17 -15.97
N ILE A 107 9.44 -8.35 -15.30
CA ILE A 107 8.27 -7.74 -15.91
C ILE A 107 8.68 -6.87 -17.10
N TYR A 108 9.70 -6.03 -16.93
CA TYR A 108 10.19 -5.17 -17.99
C TYR A 108 10.65 -5.96 -19.22
N ASN A 109 11.50 -6.98 -19.01
CA ASN A 109 12.07 -7.76 -20.11
C ASN A 109 11.06 -8.69 -20.79
N GLN A 110 10.13 -9.29 -20.03
CA GLN A 110 9.21 -10.32 -20.55
C GLN A 110 7.89 -9.76 -21.05
N ALA A 111 7.47 -8.57 -20.57
CA ALA A 111 6.18 -8.00 -20.91
C ALA A 111 6.31 -6.62 -21.57
N VAL A 112 7.04 -5.67 -20.94
CA VAL A 112 7.09 -4.29 -21.41
C VAL A 112 7.88 -4.19 -22.72
N THR A 113 9.06 -4.80 -22.79
CA THR A 113 9.92 -4.75 -24.00
C THR A 113 9.25 -5.39 -25.22
N PRO A 114 8.66 -6.62 -25.16
CA PRO A 114 7.93 -7.19 -26.30
C PRO A 114 6.70 -6.37 -26.71
N TYR A 115 6.02 -5.74 -25.74
CA TYR A 115 4.92 -4.83 -26.06
C TYR A 115 5.37 -3.60 -26.83
N MET A 116 6.49 -2.99 -26.42
CA MET A 116 7.08 -1.83 -27.13
C MET A 116 7.57 -2.18 -28.54
N ASN A 117 7.94 -3.44 -28.75
CA ASN A 117 8.34 -3.97 -30.06
C ASN A 117 7.15 -4.43 -30.92
N GLU A 118 5.90 -4.19 -30.45
CA GLU A 118 4.67 -4.63 -31.14
C GLU A 118 4.53 -6.16 -31.28
N GLU A 119 5.29 -6.95 -30.50
CA GLU A 119 5.28 -8.41 -30.52
C GLU A 119 4.12 -9.01 -29.71
N MET A 120 3.53 -8.21 -28.79
CA MET A 120 2.44 -8.64 -27.90
C MET A 120 1.30 -7.64 -27.89
N THR A 121 0.08 -8.17 -27.75
CA THR A 121 -1.12 -7.34 -27.49
C THR A 121 -1.15 -6.88 -26.03
N MET A 122 -1.86 -5.80 -25.72
CA MET A 122 -2.05 -5.28 -24.35
C MET A 122 -2.52 -6.36 -23.37
N MET A 123 -3.45 -7.22 -23.78
CA MET A 123 -3.98 -8.31 -22.94
C MET A 123 -2.92 -9.38 -22.64
N GLN A 124 -2.10 -9.74 -23.62
CA GLN A 124 -1.00 -10.68 -23.44
C GLN A 124 0.07 -10.09 -22.51
N THR A 125 0.40 -8.80 -22.70
CA THR A 125 1.35 -8.07 -21.85
C THR A 125 0.91 -8.07 -20.38
N LEU A 126 -0.36 -7.75 -20.09
CA LEU A 126 -0.89 -7.78 -18.73
C LEU A 126 -0.81 -9.17 -18.10
N LYS A 127 -1.16 -10.21 -18.88
CA LYS A 127 -1.06 -11.60 -18.42
C LYS A 127 0.40 -11.96 -18.11
N THR A 128 1.34 -11.69 -19.02
CA THR A 128 2.77 -11.97 -18.82
C THR A 128 3.37 -11.17 -17.68
N ALA A 129 3.00 -9.88 -17.52
CA ALA A 129 3.45 -9.04 -16.42
C ALA A 129 2.94 -9.53 -15.04
N SER A 130 1.80 -10.19 -15.00
CA SER A 130 1.21 -10.70 -13.75
C SER A 130 1.92 -11.97 -13.22
N GLU A 131 2.58 -12.76 -14.06
CA GLU A 131 3.23 -14.02 -13.65
C GLU A 131 4.40 -13.84 -12.66
N PRO A 132 5.35 -12.92 -12.86
CA PRO A 132 6.39 -12.66 -11.86
C PRO A 132 5.85 -12.19 -10.51
N LEU A 133 4.75 -11.40 -10.50
CA LEU A 133 4.09 -10.98 -9.27
C LEU A 133 3.38 -12.15 -8.59
N ARG A 134 2.69 -13.01 -9.35
CA ARG A 134 2.07 -14.23 -8.85
C ARG A 134 3.11 -15.11 -8.16
N THR A 135 4.23 -15.38 -8.82
CA THR A 135 5.31 -16.20 -8.28
C THR A 135 5.85 -15.62 -6.97
N PHE A 136 6.07 -14.30 -6.93
CA PHE A 136 6.50 -13.61 -5.71
C PHE A 136 5.48 -13.78 -4.58
N MET A 137 4.22 -13.51 -4.83
CA MET A 137 3.16 -13.63 -3.81
C MET A 137 3.02 -15.07 -3.31
N LEU A 138 3.05 -16.06 -4.19
CA LEU A 138 2.98 -17.47 -3.80
C LEU A 138 4.15 -17.86 -2.89
N ASN A 139 5.37 -17.46 -3.22
CA ASN A 139 6.56 -17.77 -2.42
C ASN A 139 6.53 -17.14 -1.01
N GLN A 140 5.81 -16.04 -0.84
CA GLN A 140 5.68 -15.35 0.44
C GLN A 140 4.39 -15.71 1.20
N THR A 141 3.45 -16.41 0.54
CA THR A 141 2.17 -16.80 1.15
C THR A 141 2.32 -18.15 1.86
N ARG A 142 1.86 -18.22 3.11
CA ARG A 142 1.83 -19.48 3.87
C ARG A 142 0.75 -20.40 3.33
N GLU A 143 1.03 -21.68 3.24
CA GLU A 143 0.07 -22.70 2.78
C GLU A 143 -1.24 -22.69 3.59
N THR A 144 -1.15 -22.47 4.91
CA THR A 144 -2.33 -22.37 5.79
C THR A 144 -3.23 -21.18 5.45
N ASP A 145 -2.64 -20.05 5.07
CA ASP A 145 -3.41 -18.87 4.71
C ASP A 145 -3.99 -19.01 3.29
N LEU A 146 -3.20 -19.55 2.36
CA LEU A 146 -3.69 -19.84 1.01
C LEU A 146 -4.86 -20.82 1.05
N SER A 147 -4.73 -21.95 1.76
CA SER A 147 -5.79 -22.97 1.86
C SER A 147 -7.07 -22.43 2.51
N LEU A 148 -6.96 -21.52 3.49
CA LEU A 148 -8.11 -20.84 4.08
C LEU A 148 -8.89 -20.04 3.03
N PHE A 149 -8.20 -19.21 2.25
CA PHE A 149 -8.85 -18.37 1.26
C PHE A 149 -9.34 -19.16 0.03
N MET A 150 -8.66 -20.24 -0.35
CA MET A 150 -9.12 -21.18 -1.37
C MET A 150 -10.46 -21.83 -0.97
N ARG A 151 -10.60 -22.21 0.30
CA ARG A 151 -11.85 -22.73 0.83
C ARG A 151 -12.98 -21.68 0.83
N ILE A 152 -12.67 -20.44 1.23
CA ILE A 152 -13.65 -19.33 1.21
C ILE A 152 -14.09 -19.03 -0.22
N GLY A 153 -13.17 -19.10 -1.19
CA GLY A 153 -13.42 -18.80 -2.60
C GLY A 153 -13.94 -19.98 -3.42
N ASN A 154 -14.15 -21.16 -2.80
CA ASN A 154 -14.57 -22.41 -3.48
C ASN A 154 -13.61 -22.85 -4.61
N GLU A 155 -12.31 -22.61 -4.45
CA GLU A 155 -11.24 -23.09 -5.33
C GLU A 155 -10.42 -24.23 -4.66
N GLU A 156 -11.03 -25.03 -3.79
CA GLU A 156 -10.37 -26.18 -3.17
C GLU A 156 -9.94 -27.20 -4.23
N GLY A 157 -8.66 -27.63 -4.13
CA GLY A 157 -8.11 -28.61 -5.07
C GLY A 157 -7.50 -28.01 -6.35
N VAL A 158 -7.55 -26.71 -6.53
CA VAL A 158 -6.84 -26.01 -7.61
C VAL A 158 -5.35 -25.95 -7.26
N PRO A 159 -4.42 -26.23 -8.19
CA PRO A 159 -2.99 -26.05 -7.95
C PRO A 159 -2.68 -24.59 -7.56
N PRO A 160 -1.76 -24.34 -6.60
CA PRO A 160 -1.42 -22.99 -6.12
C PRO A 160 -1.08 -22.00 -7.24
N GLU A 161 -0.43 -22.47 -8.30
CA GLU A 161 -0.02 -21.65 -9.45
C GLU A 161 -1.22 -21.18 -10.31
N GLN A 162 -2.36 -21.83 -10.18
CA GLN A 162 -3.57 -21.54 -10.96
C GLN A 162 -4.66 -20.83 -10.16
N VAL A 163 -4.46 -20.63 -8.86
CA VAL A 163 -5.40 -19.92 -7.97
C VAL A 163 -5.63 -18.50 -8.49
N SER A 164 -6.88 -18.05 -8.45
CA SER A 164 -7.25 -16.70 -8.91
C SER A 164 -6.57 -15.60 -8.09
N PHE A 165 -6.29 -14.44 -8.70
CA PHE A 165 -5.73 -13.28 -7.98
C PHE A 165 -6.66 -12.79 -6.86
N SER A 166 -7.96 -12.96 -7.01
CA SER A 166 -8.97 -12.60 -6.00
C SER A 166 -8.79 -13.39 -4.68
N ILE A 167 -8.21 -14.57 -4.74
CA ILE A 167 -7.87 -15.41 -3.59
C ILE A 167 -6.42 -15.19 -3.16
N LEU A 168 -5.50 -15.13 -4.12
CA LEU A 168 -4.07 -15.01 -3.84
C LEU A 168 -3.73 -13.69 -3.13
N VAL A 169 -4.29 -12.55 -3.55
CA VAL A 169 -3.98 -11.25 -2.94
C VAL A 169 -4.35 -11.18 -1.46
N PRO A 170 -5.58 -11.51 -1.02
CA PRO A 170 -5.90 -11.49 0.41
C PRO A 170 -5.13 -12.55 1.21
N SER A 171 -4.81 -13.72 0.63
CA SER A 171 -3.96 -14.73 1.25
C SER A 171 -2.56 -14.19 1.52
N PHE A 172 -1.96 -13.56 0.51
CA PHE A 172 -0.65 -12.93 0.58
C PHE A 172 -0.62 -11.82 1.64
N VAL A 173 -1.56 -10.87 1.58
CA VAL A 173 -1.62 -9.75 2.55
C VAL A 173 -1.76 -10.28 3.98
N THR A 174 -2.59 -11.30 4.20
CA THR A 174 -2.75 -11.93 5.52
C THR A 174 -1.45 -12.57 6.00
N SER A 175 -0.72 -13.26 5.13
CA SER A 175 0.58 -13.86 5.44
C SER A 175 1.64 -12.80 5.73
N GLU A 176 1.65 -11.69 4.96
CA GLU A 176 2.55 -10.56 5.18
C GLU A 176 2.29 -9.88 6.54
N LEU A 177 1.01 -9.68 6.90
CA LEU A 177 0.63 -9.14 8.21
C LEU A 177 1.13 -10.04 9.35
N LYS A 178 0.91 -11.36 9.28
CA LYS A 178 1.39 -12.31 10.29
C LYS A 178 2.91 -12.26 10.42
N THR A 179 3.62 -12.28 9.30
CA THR A 179 5.08 -12.24 9.29
C THR A 179 5.61 -10.90 9.84
N ALA A 180 4.99 -9.78 9.45
CA ALA A 180 5.34 -8.47 9.97
C ALA A 180 5.16 -8.38 11.50
N PHE A 181 4.06 -8.91 12.03
CA PHE A 181 3.83 -8.95 13.47
C PHE A 181 4.82 -9.89 14.19
N GLN A 182 5.20 -11.01 13.60
CA GLN A 182 6.20 -11.91 14.18
C GLN A 182 7.57 -11.24 14.26
N ILE A 183 8.05 -10.62 13.17
CA ILE A 183 9.31 -9.90 13.14
C ILE A 183 9.26 -8.71 14.12
N GLY A 184 8.18 -7.94 14.08
CA GLY A 184 7.97 -6.80 14.95
C GLY A 184 7.95 -7.19 16.43
N PHE A 185 7.32 -8.31 16.78
CA PHE A 185 7.31 -8.83 18.14
C PHE A 185 8.71 -9.20 18.63
N ILE A 186 9.50 -9.89 17.82
CA ILE A 186 10.90 -10.22 18.17
C ILE A 186 11.72 -8.96 18.42
N ILE A 187 11.56 -7.94 17.57
CA ILE A 187 12.22 -6.65 17.75
C ILE A 187 11.72 -5.94 19.02
N TYR A 188 10.46 -6.12 19.41
CA TYR A 188 9.85 -5.46 20.56
C TYR A 188 10.38 -6.02 21.90
N ILE A 189 10.72 -7.31 21.97
CA ILE A 189 11.09 -8.01 23.22
C ILE A 189 12.21 -7.29 24.00
N PRO A 190 13.37 -6.93 23.43
CA PRO A 190 14.45 -6.28 24.20
C PRO A 190 14.02 -4.95 24.81
N PHE A 191 13.19 -4.18 24.12
CA PHE A 191 12.68 -2.91 24.63
C PHE A 191 11.65 -3.10 25.74
N LEU A 192 10.82 -4.16 25.65
CA LEU A 192 9.88 -4.54 26.71
C LEU A 192 10.62 -4.93 27.99
N VAL A 193 11.73 -5.66 27.89
CA VAL A 193 12.55 -6.02 29.05
C VAL A 193 13.10 -4.77 29.75
N ILE A 194 13.58 -3.78 28.99
CA ILE A 194 14.03 -2.49 29.57
C ILE A 194 12.87 -1.81 30.31
N ASP A 195 11.68 -1.75 29.70
CA ASP A 195 10.51 -1.15 30.36
C ASP A 195 10.16 -1.84 31.68
N LEU A 196 10.21 -3.17 31.71
CA LEU A 196 9.91 -3.97 32.92
C LEU A 196 10.96 -3.74 34.02
N VAL A 197 12.24 -3.71 33.67
CA VAL A 197 13.32 -3.42 34.63
C VAL A 197 13.17 -2.03 35.21
N VAL A 198 12.98 -1.02 34.39
CA VAL A 198 12.80 0.36 34.86
C VAL A 198 11.57 0.50 35.72
N ALA A 199 10.44 -0.12 35.31
CA ALA A 199 9.22 -0.09 36.09
C ALA A 199 9.38 -0.75 37.47
N SER A 200 10.06 -1.90 37.55
CA SER A 200 10.31 -2.60 38.83
C SER A 200 11.21 -1.78 39.78
N VAL A 201 12.22 -1.12 39.26
CA VAL A 201 13.11 -0.23 40.05
C VAL A 201 12.31 0.97 40.59
N LEU A 202 11.53 1.66 39.75
CA LEU A 202 10.71 2.80 40.15
C LEU A 202 9.69 2.43 41.24
N MET A 203 9.04 1.27 41.08
CA MET A 203 8.11 0.76 42.09
C MET A 203 8.80 0.44 43.41
N ALA A 204 9.98 -0.17 43.39
CA ALA A 204 10.75 -0.47 44.59
C ALA A 204 11.21 0.80 45.33
N MET A 205 11.42 1.91 44.62
CA MET A 205 11.76 3.22 45.20
C MET A 205 10.54 4.01 45.64
N GLY A 206 9.32 3.47 45.47
CA GLY A 206 8.06 4.17 45.86
C GLY A 206 7.65 5.28 44.89
N MET A 207 8.29 5.42 43.74
CA MET A 207 8.01 6.46 42.74
C MET A 207 6.87 6.07 41.80
N ILE A 208 5.67 5.78 42.33
CA ILE A 208 4.51 5.26 41.59
C ILE A 208 3.95 6.31 40.61
N MET A 209 4.16 7.60 40.84
CA MET A 209 3.62 8.66 39.99
C MET A 209 4.44 8.95 38.73
N LEU A 210 5.68 8.42 38.62
CA LEU A 210 6.53 8.62 37.44
C LEU A 210 6.17 7.59 36.37
N SER A 211 6.04 8.06 35.10
CA SER A 211 5.83 7.16 33.96
C SER A 211 7.09 6.37 33.66
N PRO A 212 7.09 5.02 33.78
CA PRO A 212 8.24 4.20 33.46
C PRO A 212 8.74 4.38 32.02
N GLN A 213 7.83 4.64 31.08
CA GLN A 213 8.18 4.84 29.66
C GLN A 213 9.06 6.07 29.44
N MET A 214 8.83 7.16 30.16
CA MET A 214 9.66 8.36 30.08
C MET A 214 11.10 8.13 30.57
N ILE A 215 11.23 7.32 31.62
CA ILE A 215 12.55 7.01 32.23
C ILE A 215 13.28 5.94 31.41
N SER A 216 12.58 4.98 30.80
CA SER A 216 13.18 3.92 30.00
C SER A 216 13.66 4.39 28.61
N LEU A 217 13.09 5.46 28.06
CA LEU A 217 13.36 5.96 26.70
C LEU A 217 14.87 6.20 26.42
N PRO A 218 15.66 6.89 27.28
CA PRO A 218 17.09 7.05 27.04
C PRO A 218 17.84 5.72 26.95
N PHE A 219 17.48 4.74 27.79
CA PHE A 219 18.11 3.41 27.79
C PHE A 219 17.77 2.62 26.51
N LYS A 220 16.52 2.72 26.03
CA LYS A 220 16.11 2.12 24.76
C LYS A 220 16.85 2.71 23.57
N LEU A 221 16.96 4.05 23.52
CA LEU A 221 17.72 4.72 22.46
C LEU A 221 19.21 4.34 22.50
N MET A 222 19.80 4.31 23.68
CA MET A 222 21.21 3.90 23.83
C MET A 222 21.41 2.45 23.35
N LEU A 223 20.57 1.52 23.78
CA LEU A 223 20.63 0.13 23.29
C LEU A 223 20.52 0.07 21.78
N PHE A 224 19.53 0.75 21.20
CA PHE A 224 19.26 0.74 19.76
C PHE A 224 20.45 1.26 18.95
N VAL A 225 21.13 2.31 19.43
CA VAL A 225 22.34 2.85 18.81
C VAL A 225 23.53 1.91 18.96
N LEU A 226 23.71 1.31 20.15
CA LEU A 226 24.82 0.39 20.41
C LEU A 226 24.80 -0.87 19.56
N VAL A 227 23.62 -1.40 19.25
CA VAL A 227 23.48 -2.61 18.41
C VAL A 227 23.36 -2.29 16.92
N ASP A 228 23.50 -1.03 16.52
CA ASP A 228 23.25 -0.55 15.15
C ASP A 228 21.86 -0.98 14.65
N GLY A 229 20.84 -0.67 15.43
CA GLY A 229 19.48 -1.18 15.28
C GLY A 229 18.85 -0.90 13.92
N TRP A 230 19.24 0.21 13.24
CA TRP A 230 18.76 0.48 11.87
C TRP A 230 19.31 -0.54 10.87
N VAL A 231 20.62 -0.79 10.87
CA VAL A 231 21.26 -1.76 9.95
C VAL A 231 20.73 -3.16 10.20
N LEU A 232 20.61 -3.54 11.48
CA LEU A 232 20.07 -4.85 11.86
C LEU A 232 18.62 -5.02 11.36
N THR A 233 17.76 -4.01 11.57
CA THR A 233 16.36 -4.08 11.15
C THR A 233 16.23 -4.14 9.63
N MET A 234 16.96 -3.27 8.89
CA MET A 234 16.91 -3.26 7.42
C MET A 234 17.46 -4.58 6.84
N GLY A 235 18.57 -5.09 7.39
CA GLY A 235 19.14 -6.37 6.98
C GLY A 235 18.19 -7.54 7.22
N THR A 236 17.56 -7.60 8.40
CA THR A 236 16.58 -8.65 8.73
C THR A 236 15.35 -8.57 7.81
N LEU A 237 14.85 -7.37 7.54
CA LEU A 237 13.74 -7.18 6.62
C LEU A 237 14.11 -7.63 5.20
N ALA A 238 15.26 -7.21 4.68
CA ALA A 238 15.69 -7.60 3.34
C ALA A 238 15.87 -9.12 3.23
N SER A 239 16.53 -9.76 4.22
CA SER A 239 16.75 -11.22 4.23
C SER A 239 15.48 -12.04 4.47
N SER A 240 14.39 -11.44 4.94
CA SER A 240 13.12 -12.14 5.15
C SER A 240 12.33 -12.42 3.87
N PHE A 241 12.79 -11.94 2.72
CA PHE A 241 12.14 -12.15 1.41
C PHE A 241 12.90 -13.12 0.49
N GLY A 242 14.10 -13.59 0.87
CA GLY A 242 14.89 -14.53 0.06
C GLY A 242 16.21 -14.86 0.68
#